data_09acce508874664b385ab7c8076cd29c
#
_entry.id   09acce508874664b385ab7c8076cd29c
#
_cell.length_a   1.000
_cell.length_b   1.000
_cell.length_c   1.000
_cell.angle_alpha   90.00
_cell.angle_beta   90.00
_cell.angle_gamma   90.00
#
_symmetry.space_group_name_H-M   'P 1'
#
loop_
_entity.id
_entity.type
_entity.pdbx_description
1 polymer ?
#
loop_
_entity_poly.entity_id
_entity_poly.type
_entity_poly.pdbx_seq_one_letter_code
_entity_poly.pdbx_strand_id
1 'polypeptide(L)'
;MKVKAIFASLLFAAATITGFAQKDTTFKPSGKPIIQVFGNFDYNATKDAQKKYAFWFGRAHFGYQYQFSKQFSGKIIIDAGRPTTVGTIAVTDSAGQAMNVSNTSKEGSYYTMTLKFASVEWKPNQYFTLQAGGILQNHYMTQERFWGYRYLAETFQDRYYKIPSSDLGFIAYIKPNGKIGFDFALTNGEGFRFDQDAYGDVKISSGFDFIPVKDLQTRIFYDYTKSKNPLKPAEQQLFSAFAGYKFKNKFRIGAEYNYRKNHLNIAHQDLYGYSFYGSYIISKKFEYFARFDQLMSNKKPNANQVWNFNSDGKAIISGLQYSPLSGINLSVNYQGFIPENSSINLQHHILFSFEYKL
;
A
#
# COMPACT_ATOMS: atom_id res chain seq x y z
N MET A 1 0.32 -34.45 -2.65
CA MET A 1 1.08 -34.87 -3.84
C MET A 1 0.90 -33.99 -5.07
N LYS A 2 -0.26 -33.39 -5.32
CA LYS A 2 -0.51 -32.57 -6.56
C LYS A 2 0.23 -31.22 -6.62
N VAL A 3 0.55 -30.60 -5.49
CA VAL A 3 1.26 -29.28 -5.46
C VAL A 3 2.74 -29.42 -5.83
N LYS A 4 3.39 -30.54 -5.47
CA LYS A 4 4.79 -30.81 -5.84
C LYS A 4 4.99 -30.99 -7.35
N ALA A 5 3.97 -31.48 -8.07
CA ALA A 5 4.03 -31.67 -9.51
C ALA A 5 3.90 -30.34 -10.29
N ILE A 6 3.16 -29.35 -9.77
CA ILE A 6 3.02 -28.03 -10.41
C ILE A 6 4.31 -27.22 -10.26
N PHE A 7 4.98 -27.29 -9.12
CA PHE A 7 6.28 -26.63 -8.91
C PHE A 7 7.40 -27.26 -9.79
N ALA A 8 7.39 -28.59 -9.96
CA ALA A 8 8.36 -29.25 -10.81
C ALA A 8 8.16 -28.91 -12.30
N SER A 9 6.92 -28.77 -12.77
CA SER A 9 6.64 -28.39 -14.18
C SER A 9 6.98 -26.91 -14.47
N LEU A 10 6.83 -26.01 -13.51
CA LEU A 10 7.28 -24.62 -13.63
C LEU A 10 8.81 -24.48 -13.64
N LEU A 11 9.52 -25.28 -12.84
CA LEU A 11 10.99 -25.34 -12.85
C LEU A 11 11.54 -25.98 -14.14
N PHE A 12 10.88 -26.97 -14.69
CA PHE A 12 11.29 -27.61 -15.95
C PHE A 12 11.06 -26.72 -17.18
N ALA A 13 10.00 -25.92 -17.19
CA ALA A 13 9.76 -24.92 -18.25
C ALA A 13 10.80 -23.77 -18.21
N ALA A 14 11.38 -23.47 -17.05
CA ALA A 14 12.46 -22.49 -16.91
C ALA A 14 13.83 -23.04 -17.36
N ALA A 15 14.04 -24.35 -17.30
CA ALA A 15 15.33 -24.97 -17.65
C ALA A 15 15.57 -25.20 -19.16
N THR A 16 14.56 -25.02 -20.01
CA THR A 16 14.71 -25.20 -21.45
C THR A 16 15.03 -23.91 -22.22
N ILE A 17 15.18 -22.77 -21.51
CA ILE A 17 15.61 -21.51 -22.13
C ILE A 17 17.13 -21.35 -21.95
N THR A 18 17.93 -22.29 -22.46
CA THR A 18 19.34 -22.05 -22.71
C THR A 18 19.50 -21.27 -24.03
N GLY A 19 18.94 -20.07 -24.08
CA GLY A 19 19.34 -19.09 -25.06
C GLY A 19 20.68 -18.52 -24.63
N PHE A 20 21.74 -18.82 -25.38
CA PHE A 20 23.02 -18.12 -25.27
C PHE A 20 22.73 -16.63 -25.28
N ALA A 21 23.02 -15.96 -24.18
CA ALA A 21 22.92 -14.51 -24.08
C ALA A 21 23.99 -13.93 -25.01
N GLN A 22 23.65 -13.76 -26.27
CA GLN A 22 24.46 -13.03 -27.22
C GLN A 22 24.64 -11.63 -26.62
N LYS A 23 25.86 -11.23 -26.30
CA LYS A 23 26.18 -9.95 -25.70
C LYS A 23 25.70 -8.87 -26.67
N ASP A 24 24.56 -8.25 -26.36
CA ASP A 24 24.01 -7.17 -27.18
C ASP A 24 24.94 -5.96 -27.05
N THR A 25 25.79 -5.79 -28.06
CA THR A 25 26.82 -4.75 -28.09
C THR A 25 26.23 -3.33 -28.20
N THR A 26 24.91 -3.23 -28.49
CA THR A 26 24.20 -1.94 -28.59
C THR A 26 23.59 -1.50 -27.26
N PHE A 27 23.43 -2.40 -26.27
CA PHE A 27 22.88 -2.05 -24.97
C PHE A 27 23.99 -1.50 -24.05
N LYS A 28 23.75 -0.32 -23.49
CA LYS A 28 24.60 0.27 -22.46
C LYS A 28 23.90 0.17 -21.11
N PRO A 29 24.46 -0.57 -20.13
CA PRO A 29 23.93 -0.58 -18.77
C PRO A 29 23.82 0.84 -18.22
N SER A 30 22.75 1.12 -17.52
CA SER A 30 22.48 2.47 -17.00
C SER A 30 21.70 2.38 -15.69
N GLY A 31 21.79 3.41 -14.89
CA GLY A 31 21.04 3.50 -13.66
C GLY A 31 20.51 4.90 -13.41
N LYS A 32 19.55 4.98 -12.52
CA LYS A 32 18.93 6.23 -12.11
C LYS A 32 18.68 6.25 -10.60
N PRO A 33 18.89 7.38 -9.94
CA PRO A 33 18.48 7.56 -8.56
C PRO A 33 16.94 7.55 -8.46
N ILE A 34 16.44 7.17 -7.29
CA ILE A 34 15.03 7.25 -6.92
C ILE A 34 14.98 8.08 -5.64
N ILE A 35 14.33 9.22 -5.70
CA ILE A 35 14.10 10.07 -4.53
C ILE A 35 12.63 10.45 -4.53
N GLN A 36 11.97 10.25 -3.40
CA GLN A 36 10.59 10.69 -3.19
C GLN A 36 10.39 11.05 -1.73
N VAL A 37 10.06 12.29 -1.46
CA VAL A 37 9.84 12.79 -0.11
C VAL A 37 8.47 13.41 0.00
N PHE A 38 7.75 13.05 1.08
CA PHE A 38 6.48 13.64 1.48
C PHE A 38 6.62 14.28 2.85
N GLY A 39 6.08 15.46 3.01
CA GLY A 39 5.98 16.10 4.30
C GLY A 39 4.76 17.01 4.37
N ASN A 40 4.40 17.33 5.58
CA ASN A 40 3.33 18.30 5.82
C ASN A 40 3.52 19.05 7.13
N PHE A 41 2.89 20.21 7.18
CA PHE A 41 2.51 20.90 8.41
C PHE A 41 1.02 20.64 8.63
N ASP A 42 0.67 20.15 9.82
CA ASP A 42 -0.68 19.80 10.22
C ASP A 42 -1.16 20.76 11.31
N TYR A 43 -2.28 21.42 11.06
CA TYR A 43 -3.06 22.12 12.06
C TYR A 43 -4.26 21.25 12.44
N ASN A 44 -4.23 20.70 13.65
CA ASN A 44 -5.30 19.88 14.21
C ASN A 44 -6.36 20.78 14.88
N ALA A 45 -7.45 21.01 14.18
CA ALA A 45 -8.59 21.80 14.64
C ALA A 45 -9.63 20.95 15.40
N THR A 46 -9.35 19.67 15.68
CA THR A 46 -10.22 18.79 16.45
C THR A 46 -10.47 19.37 17.85
N LYS A 47 -11.72 19.26 18.31
CA LYS A 47 -12.07 19.66 19.68
C LYS A 47 -11.21 18.91 20.70
N ASP A 48 -10.71 19.61 21.69
CA ASP A 48 -9.89 19.11 22.80
C ASP A 48 -8.59 18.39 22.36
N ALA A 49 -8.10 18.64 21.15
CA ALA A 49 -6.84 18.11 20.70
C ALA A 49 -5.68 18.68 21.53
N GLN A 50 -4.92 17.81 22.17
CA GLN A 50 -3.73 18.20 22.97
C GLN A 50 -2.63 18.79 22.09
N LYS A 51 -2.41 18.20 20.90
CA LYS A 51 -1.40 18.65 19.95
C LYS A 51 -2.08 19.36 18.78
N LYS A 52 -1.94 20.70 18.76
CA LYS A 52 -2.55 21.55 17.72
C LYS A 52 -1.73 21.65 16.45
N TYR A 53 -0.40 21.56 16.54
CA TYR A 53 0.50 21.78 15.42
C TYR A 53 1.54 20.68 15.34
N ALA A 54 1.86 20.23 14.14
CA ALA A 54 2.96 19.29 13.91
C ALA A 54 3.54 19.41 12.51
N PHE A 55 4.87 19.26 12.41
CA PHE A 55 5.57 18.95 11.17
C PHE A 55 5.80 17.45 11.08
N TRP A 56 5.59 16.87 9.87
CA TRP A 56 5.73 15.44 9.64
C TRP A 56 6.47 15.17 8.36
N PHE A 57 7.28 14.13 8.38
CA PHE A 57 7.66 13.41 7.17
C PHE A 57 6.83 12.13 7.08
N GLY A 58 6.04 12.01 6.02
CA GLY A 58 5.24 10.80 5.75
C GLY A 58 6.04 9.74 4.99
N ARG A 59 7.08 10.18 4.25
CA ARG A 59 7.96 9.30 3.48
C ARG A 59 9.26 10.04 3.13
N ALA A 60 10.38 9.31 3.15
CA ALA A 60 11.61 9.75 2.53
C ALA A 60 12.29 8.53 1.89
N HIS A 61 11.97 8.28 0.62
CA HIS A 61 12.58 7.22 -0.18
C HIS A 61 13.89 7.72 -0.78
N PHE A 62 14.92 6.90 -0.61
CA PHE A 62 16.17 7.03 -1.30
C PHE A 62 16.55 5.67 -1.88
N GLY A 63 16.86 5.62 -3.17
CA GLY A 63 17.15 4.36 -3.83
C GLY A 63 17.80 4.51 -5.18
N TYR A 64 18.03 3.37 -5.79
CA TYR A 64 18.65 3.29 -7.10
C TYR A 64 18.04 2.15 -7.90
N GLN A 65 17.81 2.36 -9.18
CA GLN A 65 17.44 1.34 -10.14
C GLN A 65 18.53 1.21 -11.18
N TYR A 66 18.97 -0.01 -11.47
CA TYR A 66 19.99 -0.29 -12.45
C TYR A 66 19.53 -1.28 -13.49
N GLN A 67 19.73 -0.98 -14.76
CA GLN A 67 19.42 -1.84 -15.89
C GLN A 67 20.69 -2.57 -16.31
N PHE A 68 20.77 -3.88 -16.02
CA PHE A 68 21.93 -4.73 -16.34
C PHE A 68 21.95 -5.14 -17.81
N SER A 69 20.75 -5.39 -18.38
CA SER A 69 20.55 -5.76 -19.78
C SER A 69 19.17 -5.28 -20.25
N LYS A 70 18.82 -5.51 -21.50
CA LYS A 70 17.44 -5.26 -22.00
C LYS A 70 16.37 -6.01 -21.20
N GLN A 71 16.73 -7.15 -20.63
CA GLN A 71 15.80 -8.04 -19.91
C GLN A 71 15.90 -7.97 -18.40
N PHE A 72 17.04 -7.58 -17.83
CA PHE A 72 17.27 -7.62 -16.38
C PHE A 72 17.49 -6.24 -15.81
N SER A 73 16.77 -5.94 -14.73
CA SER A 73 17.02 -4.77 -13.89
C SER A 73 17.01 -5.13 -12.42
N GLY A 74 17.64 -4.30 -11.60
CA GLY A 74 17.61 -4.39 -10.14
C GLY A 74 17.20 -3.06 -9.55
N LYS A 75 16.56 -3.11 -8.40
CA LYS A 75 16.10 -1.92 -7.68
C LYS A 75 16.31 -2.10 -6.19
N ILE A 76 16.84 -1.07 -5.55
CA ILE A 76 16.90 -0.95 -4.10
C ILE A 76 16.30 0.38 -3.66
N ILE A 77 15.48 0.38 -2.62
CA ILE A 77 14.92 1.60 -2.01
C ILE A 77 14.93 1.43 -0.49
N ILE A 78 15.50 2.43 0.17
CA ILE A 78 15.44 2.62 1.61
C ILE A 78 14.34 3.64 1.90
N ASP A 79 13.52 3.39 2.91
CA ASP A 79 12.50 4.30 3.41
C ASP A 79 12.95 4.82 4.79
N ALA A 80 13.21 6.11 4.89
CA ALA A 80 13.41 6.76 6.16
C ALA A 80 12.05 7.16 6.73
N GLY A 81 11.68 6.58 7.84
CA GLY A 81 10.41 6.83 8.51
C GLY A 81 10.56 6.87 10.01
N ARG A 82 9.48 7.13 10.71
CA ARG A 82 9.47 7.01 12.16
C ARG A 82 9.73 5.56 12.54
N PRO A 83 10.50 5.30 13.61
CA PRO A 83 10.63 3.96 14.13
C PRO A 83 9.23 3.44 14.43
N THR A 84 8.96 2.22 14.02
CA THR A 84 7.83 1.49 14.56
C THR A 84 8.09 1.39 16.05
N THR A 85 7.20 1.90 16.86
CA THR A 85 7.31 1.80 18.30
C THR A 85 7.59 0.36 18.66
N VAL A 86 8.68 0.11 19.35
CA VAL A 86 8.91 -1.18 20.02
C VAL A 86 7.66 -1.43 20.83
N GLY A 87 7.04 -2.58 20.66
CA GLY A 87 5.79 -2.90 21.32
C GLY A 87 5.89 -2.65 22.83
N THR A 88 4.81 -2.26 23.44
CA THR A 88 4.71 -2.05 24.88
C THR A 88 5.31 -3.25 25.59
N ILE A 89 6.39 -3.06 26.32
CA ILE A 89 6.95 -4.10 27.19
C ILE A 89 5.96 -4.24 28.34
N ALA A 90 5.14 -5.28 28.29
CA ALA A 90 4.33 -5.66 29.45
C ALA A 90 5.26 -6.37 30.43
N VAL A 91 5.53 -5.73 31.56
CA VAL A 91 6.24 -6.33 32.67
C VAL A 91 5.20 -6.82 33.68
N THR A 92 5.25 -8.09 34.02
CA THR A 92 4.43 -8.69 35.07
C THR A 92 5.31 -9.12 36.23
N ASP A 93 4.79 -9.07 37.45
CA ASP A 93 5.44 -9.65 38.63
C ASP A 93 5.37 -11.20 38.59
N SER A 94 5.95 -11.83 39.60
CA SER A 94 5.95 -13.31 39.72
C SER A 94 4.56 -13.92 39.90
N ALA A 95 3.55 -13.10 40.22
CA ALA A 95 2.15 -13.49 40.35
C ALA A 95 1.34 -13.19 39.06
N GLY A 96 1.99 -12.71 38.00
CA GLY A 96 1.36 -12.38 36.72
C GLY A 96 0.61 -11.04 36.72
N GLN A 97 0.76 -10.20 37.74
CA GLN A 97 0.12 -8.88 37.78
C GLN A 97 0.94 -7.86 36.96
N ALA A 98 0.23 -7.04 36.18
CA ALA A 98 0.86 -6.00 35.38
C ALA A 98 1.56 -4.98 36.25
N MET A 99 2.87 -4.77 36.04
CA MET A 99 3.65 -3.74 36.71
C MET A 99 3.70 -2.46 35.88
N ASN A 100 3.50 -1.31 36.50
CA ASN A 100 3.72 -0.01 35.88
C ASN A 100 5.23 0.25 35.77
N VAL A 101 5.77 0.12 34.56
CA VAL A 101 7.17 0.49 34.31
C VAL A 101 7.19 1.86 33.66
N SER A 102 7.72 2.86 34.38
CA SER A 102 8.00 4.18 33.81
C SER A 102 9.34 4.13 33.07
N ASN A 103 9.35 4.33 31.77
CA ASN A 103 10.58 4.54 31.01
C ASN A 103 10.93 6.04 31.07
N THR A 104 12.01 6.39 31.73
CA THR A 104 12.50 7.76 31.82
C THR A 104 13.50 8.12 30.71
N SER A 105 13.88 7.16 29.85
CA SER A 105 14.80 7.42 28.75
C SER A 105 14.07 8.01 27.53
N LYS A 106 14.76 8.91 26.80
CA LYS A 106 14.30 9.36 25.50
C LYS A 106 14.46 8.23 24.47
N GLU A 107 13.55 8.12 23.52
CA GLU A 107 13.75 7.23 22.36
C GLU A 107 15.09 7.56 21.68
N GLY A 108 15.87 6.53 21.35
CA GLY A 108 17.22 6.67 20.83
C GLY A 108 17.29 7.26 19.42
N SER A 109 16.26 7.07 18.60
CA SER A 109 16.23 7.58 17.22
C SER A 109 14.85 8.07 16.83
N TYR A 110 14.76 9.26 16.26
CA TYR A 110 13.52 9.85 15.78
C TYR A 110 13.13 9.32 14.39
N TYR A 111 14.12 8.99 13.55
CA TYR A 111 13.94 8.38 12.24
C TYR A 111 14.82 7.14 12.11
N THR A 112 14.26 6.07 11.54
CA THR A 112 14.98 4.85 11.20
C THR A 112 14.94 4.64 9.69
N MET A 113 15.99 4.02 9.16
CA MET A 113 16.04 3.58 7.78
C MET A 113 15.68 2.11 7.70
N THR A 114 14.73 1.78 6.83
CA THR A 114 14.30 0.40 6.57
C THR A 114 14.46 0.08 5.09
N LEU A 115 14.93 -1.13 4.78
CA LEU A 115 14.98 -1.63 3.42
C LEU A 115 13.55 -1.92 2.96
N LYS A 116 13.02 -1.11 2.05
CA LYS A 116 11.64 -1.24 1.58
C LYS A 116 11.52 -2.09 0.33
N PHE A 117 12.46 -1.91 -0.60
CA PHE A 117 12.55 -2.70 -1.82
C PHE A 117 13.98 -3.15 -2.05
N ALA A 118 14.15 -4.42 -2.41
CA ALA A 118 15.39 -4.98 -2.92
C ALA A 118 15.00 -6.11 -3.86
N SER A 119 14.88 -5.81 -5.15
CA SER A 119 14.32 -6.75 -6.12
C SER A 119 15.11 -6.82 -7.40
N VAL A 120 15.08 -8.00 -8.01
CA VAL A 120 15.49 -8.24 -9.39
C VAL A 120 14.25 -8.38 -10.24
N GLU A 121 14.26 -7.78 -11.40
CA GLU A 121 13.22 -7.88 -12.42
C GLU A 121 13.80 -8.57 -13.65
N TRP A 122 13.05 -9.54 -14.16
CA TRP A 122 13.30 -10.21 -15.43
C TRP A 122 12.13 -9.97 -16.39
N LYS A 123 12.43 -9.37 -17.54
CA LYS A 123 11.46 -9.03 -18.59
C LYS A 123 11.92 -9.65 -19.92
N PRO A 124 11.66 -10.95 -20.15
CA PRO A 124 12.10 -11.66 -21.36
C PRO A 124 11.49 -11.10 -22.64
N ASN A 125 10.28 -10.53 -22.54
CA ASN A 125 9.57 -9.92 -23.66
C ASN A 125 8.62 -8.80 -23.18
N GLN A 126 7.90 -8.17 -24.10
CA GLN A 126 7.00 -7.05 -23.77
C GLN A 126 5.72 -7.46 -23.00
N TYR A 127 5.40 -8.74 -22.96
CA TYR A 127 4.14 -9.26 -22.39
C TYR A 127 4.30 -9.82 -20.98
N PHE A 128 5.51 -10.19 -20.61
CA PHE A 128 5.78 -10.85 -19.32
C PHE A 128 6.87 -10.14 -18.53
N THR A 129 6.64 -10.00 -17.24
CA THR A 129 7.64 -9.48 -16.27
C THR A 129 7.54 -10.30 -14.99
N LEU A 130 8.67 -10.76 -14.48
CA LEU A 130 8.80 -11.40 -13.18
C LEU A 130 9.69 -10.55 -12.28
N GLN A 131 9.25 -10.30 -11.04
CA GLN A 131 10.07 -9.68 -10.01
C GLN A 131 10.22 -10.62 -8.82
N ALA A 132 11.38 -10.60 -8.19
CA ALA A 132 11.70 -11.41 -7.01
C ALA A 132 12.47 -10.58 -5.99
N GLY A 133 12.25 -10.86 -4.69
CA GLY A 133 12.85 -10.16 -3.56
C GLY A 133 11.86 -9.28 -2.81
N GLY A 134 12.30 -8.13 -2.30
CA GLY A 134 11.44 -7.12 -1.72
C GLY A 134 10.68 -6.38 -2.81
N ILE A 135 9.41 -6.74 -3.02
CA ILE A 135 8.56 -6.30 -4.13
C ILE A 135 7.42 -5.40 -3.66
N LEU A 136 6.90 -4.60 -4.58
CA LEU A 136 5.68 -3.84 -4.35
C LEU A 136 4.46 -4.78 -4.32
N GLN A 137 3.61 -4.62 -3.32
CA GLN A 137 2.34 -5.35 -3.25
C GLN A 137 1.38 -4.92 -4.36
N ASN A 138 0.60 -5.85 -4.87
CA ASN A 138 -0.24 -5.63 -6.06
C ASN A 138 -1.68 -5.17 -5.76
N HIS A 139 -2.11 -5.14 -4.49
CA HIS A 139 -3.50 -4.80 -4.12
C HIS A 139 -3.92 -3.38 -4.50
N TYR A 140 -3.02 -2.40 -4.44
CA TYR A 140 -3.36 -0.97 -4.55
C TYR A 140 -2.79 -0.25 -5.78
N MET A 141 -1.93 -0.86 -6.58
CA MET A 141 -1.11 -0.16 -7.59
C MET A 141 -1.92 0.64 -8.60
N THR A 142 -3.03 0.11 -9.07
CA THR A 142 -3.89 0.76 -10.07
C THR A 142 -4.64 1.93 -9.45
N GLN A 143 -5.22 1.72 -8.27
CA GLN A 143 -5.96 2.74 -7.53
C GLN A 143 -5.04 3.90 -7.11
N GLU A 144 -3.84 3.62 -6.59
CA GLU A 144 -2.88 4.64 -6.19
C GLU A 144 -2.45 5.52 -7.38
N ARG A 145 -2.14 4.90 -8.52
CA ARG A 145 -1.79 5.65 -9.75
C ARG A 145 -2.95 6.51 -10.24
N PHE A 146 -4.15 6.01 -10.11
CA PHE A 146 -5.34 6.74 -10.52
C PHE A 146 -5.67 7.87 -9.57
N TRP A 147 -5.60 7.65 -8.24
CA TRP A 147 -5.73 8.67 -7.20
C TRP A 147 -4.71 9.79 -7.39
N GLY A 148 -3.42 9.45 -7.51
CA GLY A 148 -2.34 10.37 -7.86
C GLY A 148 -1.86 11.29 -6.73
N TYR A 149 -2.49 11.27 -5.56
CA TYR A 149 -2.16 12.12 -4.40
C TYR A 149 -1.69 11.29 -3.21
N ARG A 150 -0.79 10.31 -3.47
CA ARG A 150 -0.24 9.44 -2.42
C ARG A 150 0.42 10.23 -1.29
N TYR A 151 0.96 11.41 -1.59
CA TYR A 151 1.59 12.28 -0.59
C TYR A 151 0.60 12.91 0.39
N LEU A 152 -0.70 12.92 0.06
CA LEU A 152 -1.78 13.39 0.94
C LEU A 152 -2.40 12.25 1.73
N ALA A 153 -2.69 11.14 1.06
CA ALA A 153 -3.31 9.98 1.68
C ALA A 153 -3.04 8.69 0.92
N GLU A 154 -2.90 7.61 1.67
CA GLU A 154 -2.82 6.24 1.19
C GLU A 154 -4.11 5.80 0.50
N THR A 155 -4.04 4.71 -0.28
CA THR A 155 -5.24 4.06 -0.81
C THR A 155 -6.10 3.51 0.33
N PHE A 156 -7.34 3.15 0.04
CA PHE A 156 -8.28 2.64 1.04
C PHE A 156 -7.72 1.44 1.82
N GLN A 157 -7.15 0.48 1.12
CA GLN A 157 -6.63 -0.76 1.70
C GLN A 157 -5.42 -0.52 2.61
N ASP A 158 -4.47 0.32 2.20
CA ASP A 158 -3.32 0.69 3.03
C ASP A 158 -3.76 1.45 4.28
N ARG A 159 -4.68 2.40 4.09
CA ARG A 159 -5.12 3.30 5.15
C ARG A 159 -5.91 2.59 6.24
N TYR A 160 -6.87 1.75 5.85
CA TYR A 160 -7.82 1.16 6.78
C TYR A 160 -7.52 -0.30 7.11
N TYR A 161 -6.99 -1.08 6.18
CA TYR A 161 -6.67 -2.49 6.41
C TYR A 161 -5.24 -2.70 6.86
N LYS A 162 -4.42 -1.64 6.87
CA LYS A 162 -3.01 -1.66 7.29
C LYS A 162 -2.18 -2.71 6.55
N ILE A 163 -2.48 -2.91 5.26
CA ILE A 163 -1.73 -3.84 4.43
C ILE A 163 -0.39 -3.20 4.08
N PRO A 164 0.75 -3.87 4.32
CA PRO A 164 2.05 -3.33 3.96
C PRO A 164 2.16 -3.08 2.45
N SER A 165 2.76 -1.96 2.06
CA SER A 165 2.91 -1.58 0.65
C SER A 165 3.95 -2.40 -0.12
N SER A 166 4.84 -3.12 0.58
CA SER A 166 5.83 -4.03 0.02
C SER A 166 6.04 -5.24 0.91
N ASP A 167 6.57 -6.32 0.33
CA ASP A 167 6.75 -7.59 1.00
C ASP A 167 7.83 -8.41 0.29
N LEU A 168 8.34 -9.46 0.92
CA LEU A 168 9.26 -10.41 0.32
C LEU A 168 8.51 -11.48 -0.46
N GLY A 169 8.94 -11.76 -1.70
CA GLY A 169 8.31 -12.78 -2.52
C GLY A 169 8.55 -12.63 -4.01
N PHE A 170 7.59 -13.10 -4.79
CA PHE A 170 7.59 -13.07 -6.24
C PHE A 170 6.30 -12.42 -6.75
N ILE A 171 6.41 -11.69 -7.86
CA ILE A 171 5.25 -11.21 -8.60
C ILE A 171 5.49 -11.33 -10.11
N ALA A 172 4.51 -11.91 -10.80
CA ALA A 172 4.48 -12.00 -12.26
C ALA A 172 3.41 -11.06 -12.81
N TYR A 173 3.78 -10.29 -13.83
CA TYR A 173 2.86 -9.45 -14.60
C TYR A 173 2.75 -10.01 -16.02
N ILE A 174 1.50 -10.15 -16.48
CA ILE A 174 1.17 -10.64 -17.83
C ILE A 174 0.30 -9.58 -18.51
N LYS A 175 0.79 -9.01 -19.61
CA LYS A 175 0.11 -7.96 -20.35
C LYS A 175 0.03 -8.34 -21.82
N PRO A 176 -0.95 -9.17 -22.22
CA PRO A 176 -1.06 -9.66 -23.61
C PRO A 176 -1.31 -8.53 -24.60
N ASN A 177 -1.88 -7.42 -24.15
CA ASN A 177 -2.08 -6.21 -24.96
C ASN A 177 -2.21 -4.97 -24.05
N GLY A 178 -2.45 -3.81 -24.65
CA GLY A 178 -2.61 -2.54 -23.91
C GLY A 178 -3.92 -2.41 -23.11
N LYS A 179 -4.87 -3.34 -23.25
CA LYS A 179 -6.18 -3.28 -22.60
C LYS A 179 -6.34 -4.25 -21.43
N ILE A 180 -5.54 -5.31 -21.41
CA ILE A 180 -5.67 -6.40 -20.43
C ILE A 180 -4.35 -6.59 -19.72
N GLY A 181 -4.40 -6.69 -18.40
CA GLY A 181 -3.28 -7.02 -17.55
C GLY A 181 -3.68 -7.97 -16.44
N PHE A 182 -2.81 -8.93 -16.14
CA PHE A 182 -2.92 -9.82 -14.99
C PHE A 182 -1.67 -9.67 -14.13
N ASP A 183 -1.84 -9.82 -12.84
CA ASP A 183 -0.72 -10.00 -11.93
C ASP A 183 -1.01 -11.11 -10.93
N PHE A 184 0.05 -11.86 -10.56
CA PHE A 184 0.00 -12.94 -9.60
C PHE A 184 1.19 -12.79 -8.66
N ALA A 185 0.97 -12.82 -7.36
CA ALA A 185 2.04 -12.74 -6.39
C ALA A 185 1.93 -13.84 -5.34
N LEU A 186 3.11 -14.27 -4.88
CA LEU A 186 3.30 -15.11 -3.71
C LEU A 186 4.29 -14.39 -2.80
N THR A 187 3.84 -14.03 -1.59
CA THR A 187 4.64 -13.26 -0.64
C THR A 187 4.52 -13.83 0.77
N ASN A 188 5.41 -13.41 1.66
CA ASN A 188 5.34 -13.79 3.07
C ASN A 188 4.03 -13.36 3.74
N GLY A 189 3.51 -12.18 3.41
CA GLY A 189 2.31 -11.63 4.04
C GLY A 189 2.58 -10.67 5.20
N GLU A 190 3.77 -10.70 5.78
CA GLU A 190 4.18 -9.91 6.95
C GLU A 190 4.54 -8.45 6.61
N GLY A 191 4.95 -8.23 5.37
CA GLY A 191 5.46 -6.95 4.92
C GLY A 191 6.96 -6.75 5.13
N PHE A 192 7.48 -5.68 4.56
CA PHE A 192 8.93 -5.42 4.44
C PHE A 192 9.66 -5.11 5.76
N ARG A 193 8.94 -4.92 6.86
CA ARG A 193 9.51 -4.60 8.17
C ARG A 193 9.69 -5.79 9.09
N PHE A 194 9.17 -6.94 8.70
CA PHE A 194 9.14 -8.14 9.50
C PHE A 194 9.67 -9.33 8.72
N ASP A 195 10.33 -10.23 9.42
CA ASP A 195 10.68 -11.54 8.90
C ASP A 195 9.43 -12.42 8.82
N GLN A 196 9.52 -13.51 8.06
CA GLN A 196 8.49 -14.55 8.03
C GLN A 196 8.23 -15.06 9.45
N ASP A 197 6.98 -15.17 9.84
CA ASP A 197 6.62 -15.71 11.14
C ASP A 197 7.02 -17.20 11.31
N ALA A 198 7.00 -17.68 12.55
CA ALA A 198 7.38 -19.05 12.86
C ALA A 198 6.47 -20.12 12.21
N TYR A 199 5.30 -19.74 11.74
CA TYR A 199 4.33 -20.64 11.10
C TYR A 199 4.56 -20.75 9.58
N GLY A 200 5.29 -19.82 8.98
CA GLY A 200 5.57 -19.79 7.56
C GLY A 200 4.32 -19.66 6.71
N ASP A 201 3.38 -18.84 7.13
CA ASP A 201 2.19 -18.52 6.35
C ASP A 201 2.58 -17.72 5.12
N VAL A 202 1.88 -17.95 4.01
CA VAL A 202 2.12 -17.23 2.75
C VAL A 202 0.83 -16.62 2.25
N LYS A 203 0.98 -15.47 1.60
CA LYS A 203 -0.11 -14.78 0.93
C LYS A 203 -0.02 -15.02 -0.58
N ILE A 204 -1.15 -15.43 -1.15
CA ILE A 204 -1.33 -15.57 -2.60
C ILE A 204 -2.26 -14.45 -3.04
N SER A 205 -1.90 -13.73 -4.09
CA SER A 205 -2.74 -12.66 -4.61
C SER A 205 -2.77 -12.61 -6.13
N SER A 206 -3.87 -12.10 -6.68
CA SER A 206 -4.08 -11.94 -8.11
C SER A 206 -4.86 -10.67 -8.40
N GLY A 207 -4.47 -9.97 -9.45
CA GLY A 207 -5.15 -8.80 -9.98
C GLY A 207 -5.44 -8.94 -11.46
N PHE A 208 -6.53 -8.32 -11.88
CA PHE A 208 -6.96 -8.22 -13.26
C PHE A 208 -7.29 -6.76 -13.60
N ASP A 209 -6.50 -6.15 -14.46
CA ASP A 209 -6.74 -4.83 -15.01
C ASP A 209 -7.40 -4.93 -16.40
N PHE A 210 -8.43 -4.12 -16.61
CA PHE A 210 -9.13 -4.05 -17.89
C PHE A 210 -9.43 -2.61 -18.29
N ILE A 211 -9.10 -2.26 -19.54
CA ILE A 211 -9.34 -0.95 -20.15
C ILE A 211 -10.32 -1.16 -21.32
N PRO A 212 -11.64 -1.25 -21.05
CA PRO A 212 -12.65 -1.57 -22.09
C PRO A 212 -12.71 -0.51 -23.19
N VAL A 213 -12.61 0.76 -22.79
CA VAL A 213 -12.58 1.92 -23.68
C VAL A 213 -11.48 2.88 -23.23
N LYS A 214 -11.07 3.76 -24.13
CA LYS A 214 -10.08 4.79 -23.82
C LYS A 214 -10.48 5.56 -22.56
N ASP A 215 -9.50 5.79 -21.69
CA ASP A 215 -9.62 6.56 -20.43
C ASP A 215 -10.45 5.91 -19.31
N LEU A 216 -11.08 4.75 -19.53
CA LEU A 216 -11.73 3.94 -18.51
C LEU A 216 -10.81 2.80 -18.06
N GLN A 217 -10.41 2.83 -16.80
CA GLN A 217 -9.58 1.79 -16.19
C GLN A 217 -10.38 1.07 -15.10
N THR A 218 -10.38 -0.25 -15.16
CA THR A 218 -11.00 -1.09 -14.12
C THR A 218 -9.99 -2.08 -13.57
N ARG A 219 -10.17 -2.49 -12.33
CA ARG A 219 -9.38 -3.55 -11.68
C ARG A 219 -10.25 -4.37 -10.75
N ILE A 220 -10.04 -5.68 -10.78
CA ILE A 220 -10.49 -6.63 -9.76
C ILE A 220 -9.24 -7.22 -9.12
N PHE A 221 -9.28 -7.36 -7.80
CA PHE A 221 -8.17 -7.92 -7.03
C PHE A 221 -8.69 -8.89 -5.98
N TYR A 222 -7.93 -9.96 -5.74
CA TYR A 222 -8.20 -10.93 -4.69
C TYR A 222 -6.89 -11.38 -4.04
N ASP A 223 -6.88 -11.49 -2.70
CA ASP A 223 -5.83 -12.17 -1.97
C ASP A 223 -6.36 -13.17 -0.95
N TYR A 224 -5.51 -14.11 -0.59
CA TYR A 224 -5.80 -15.18 0.34
C TYR A 224 -4.57 -15.50 1.18
N THR A 225 -4.79 -15.62 2.50
CA THR A 225 -3.79 -16.10 3.45
C THR A 225 -4.44 -17.15 4.34
N LYS A 226 -3.87 -18.35 4.36
CA LYS A 226 -4.26 -19.41 5.29
C LYS A 226 -3.33 -19.39 6.49
N SER A 227 -3.85 -19.07 7.66
CA SER A 227 -3.05 -19.07 8.87
C SER A 227 -2.91 -20.48 9.45
N LYS A 228 -1.70 -20.81 9.87
CA LYS A 228 -1.35 -21.98 10.67
C LYS A 228 -1.20 -21.65 12.15
N ASN A 229 -1.30 -20.36 12.49
CA ASN A 229 -1.24 -19.90 13.87
C ASN A 229 -2.49 -20.35 14.64
N PRO A 230 -2.38 -21.19 15.69
CA PRO A 230 -3.54 -21.70 16.42
C PRO A 230 -4.31 -20.61 17.19
N LEU A 231 -3.69 -19.46 17.46
CA LEU A 231 -4.33 -18.32 18.11
C LEU A 231 -5.13 -17.46 17.13
N LYS A 232 -4.84 -17.59 15.82
CA LYS A 232 -5.49 -16.83 14.74
C LYS A 232 -5.74 -17.76 13.54
N PRO A 233 -6.56 -18.79 13.67
CA PRO A 233 -6.66 -19.88 12.69
C PRO A 233 -7.55 -19.54 11.47
N ALA A 234 -8.16 -18.37 11.43
CA ALA A 234 -9.10 -18.03 10.37
C ALA A 234 -8.38 -17.73 9.06
N GLU A 235 -8.94 -18.18 7.95
CA GLU A 235 -8.46 -17.84 6.61
C GLU A 235 -8.85 -16.39 6.29
N GLN A 236 -7.85 -15.57 5.98
CA GLN A 236 -8.06 -14.19 5.60
C GLN A 236 -8.20 -14.07 4.07
N GLN A 237 -9.13 -13.25 3.63
CA GLN A 237 -9.38 -12.97 2.23
C GLN A 237 -9.59 -11.47 2.01
N LEU A 238 -9.10 -10.95 0.91
CA LEU A 238 -9.39 -9.59 0.46
C LEU A 238 -9.94 -9.64 -0.96
N PHE A 239 -11.06 -8.98 -1.17
CA PHE A 239 -11.61 -8.69 -2.48
C PHE A 239 -11.66 -7.18 -2.68
N SER A 240 -11.29 -6.72 -3.87
CA SER A 240 -11.38 -5.32 -4.24
C SER A 240 -11.83 -5.18 -5.70
N ALA A 241 -12.67 -4.19 -5.94
CA ALA A 241 -13.09 -3.77 -7.28
C ALA A 241 -12.90 -2.26 -7.43
N PHE A 242 -12.33 -1.83 -8.54
CA PHE A 242 -12.05 -0.44 -8.86
C PHE A 242 -12.51 -0.11 -10.28
N ALA A 243 -13.05 1.10 -10.45
CA ALA A 243 -13.28 1.72 -11.76
C ALA A 243 -12.92 3.21 -11.71
N GLY A 244 -12.21 3.68 -12.73
CA GLY A 244 -11.79 5.07 -12.84
C GLY A 244 -11.85 5.59 -14.27
N TYR A 245 -12.37 6.79 -14.46
CA TYR A 245 -12.51 7.42 -15.76
C TYR A 245 -11.83 8.80 -15.81
N LYS A 246 -11.07 9.05 -16.88
CA LYS A 246 -10.43 10.34 -17.17
C LYS A 246 -11.13 11.03 -18.31
N PHE A 247 -11.71 12.20 -18.06
CA PHE A 247 -12.44 12.95 -19.07
C PHE A 247 -11.58 14.06 -19.66
N LYS A 248 -11.28 13.97 -20.95
CA LYS A 248 -10.56 14.99 -21.77
C LYS A 248 -9.33 15.57 -21.07
N ASN A 249 -8.64 14.79 -20.24
CA ASN A 249 -7.52 15.23 -19.40
C ASN A 249 -7.85 16.47 -18.51
N LYS A 250 -9.13 16.74 -18.26
CA LYS A 250 -9.57 17.85 -17.41
C LYS A 250 -10.01 17.41 -16.04
N PHE A 251 -10.75 16.31 -15.96
CA PHE A 251 -11.10 15.73 -14.66
C PHE A 251 -11.00 14.21 -14.71
N ARG A 252 -10.84 13.63 -13.54
CA ARG A 252 -10.88 12.20 -13.31
C ARG A 252 -11.78 11.90 -12.13
N ILE A 253 -12.50 10.79 -12.20
CA ILE A 253 -13.31 10.26 -11.13
C ILE A 253 -12.97 8.77 -10.96
N GLY A 254 -12.90 8.31 -9.73
CA GLY A 254 -12.65 6.90 -9.41
C GLY A 254 -13.52 6.46 -8.25
N ALA A 255 -13.87 5.19 -8.27
CA ALA A 255 -14.59 4.52 -7.20
C ALA A 255 -13.97 3.15 -6.95
N GLU A 256 -13.92 2.75 -5.68
CA GLU A 256 -13.48 1.42 -5.28
C GLU A 256 -14.36 0.88 -4.16
N TYR A 257 -14.55 -0.44 -4.19
CA TYR A 257 -15.15 -1.23 -3.12
C TYR A 257 -14.13 -2.24 -2.64
N ASN A 258 -14.05 -2.42 -1.32
CA ASN A 258 -13.10 -3.32 -0.68
C ASN A 258 -13.82 -4.14 0.40
N TYR A 259 -13.55 -5.46 0.43
CA TYR A 259 -14.06 -6.38 1.45
C TYR A 259 -12.92 -7.25 1.95
N ARG A 260 -12.66 -7.23 3.25
CA ARG A 260 -11.64 -8.05 3.91
C ARG A 260 -12.29 -8.96 4.95
N LYS A 261 -12.36 -10.24 4.64
CA LYS A 261 -12.85 -11.26 5.54
C LYS A 261 -11.79 -11.66 6.56
N ASN A 262 -12.18 -11.86 7.81
CA ASN A 262 -11.33 -12.32 8.90
C ASN A 262 -10.02 -11.51 9.02
N HIS A 263 -10.16 -10.20 9.21
CA HIS A 263 -9.03 -9.28 9.36
C HIS A 263 -8.02 -9.77 10.40
N LEU A 264 -6.73 -9.78 10.04
CA LEU A 264 -5.63 -10.31 10.86
C LEU A 264 -5.81 -11.80 11.24
N ASN A 265 -6.46 -12.59 10.39
CA ASN A 265 -6.75 -14.00 10.60
C ASN A 265 -7.63 -14.28 11.84
N ILE A 266 -8.42 -13.30 12.27
CA ILE A 266 -9.36 -13.43 13.39
C ILE A 266 -10.76 -13.67 12.85
N ALA A 267 -11.37 -14.79 13.23
CA ALA A 267 -12.70 -15.17 12.79
C ALA A 267 -13.76 -14.09 13.13
N HIS A 268 -14.66 -13.86 12.18
CA HIS A 268 -15.75 -12.89 12.31
C HIS A 268 -15.30 -11.43 12.52
N GLN A 269 -14.09 -11.08 12.13
CA GLN A 269 -13.63 -9.71 12.04
C GLN A 269 -13.52 -9.28 10.58
N ASP A 270 -14.66 -8.95 9.97
CA ASP A 270 -14.69 -8.48 8.59
C ASP A 270 -14.69 -6.97 8.53
N LEU A 271 -13.98 -6.42 7.54
CA LEU A 271 -13.97 -5.01 7.18
C LEU A 271 -14.45 -4.86 5.75
N TYR A 272 -15.23 -3.83 5.49
CA TYR A 272 -15.66 -3.47 4.16
C TYR A 272 -15.84 -1.97 4.02
N GLY A 273 -15.79 -1.50 2.80
CA GLY A 273 -16.01 -0.09 2.57
C GLY A 273 -15.72 0.33 1.14
N TYR A 274 -15.89 1.60 0.91
CA TYR A 274 -15.74 2.19 -0.40
C TYR A 274 -15.04 3.54 -0.34
N SER A 275 -14.43 3.90 -1.45
CA SER A 275 -13.84 5.20 -1.66
C SER A 275 -14.32 5.78 -2.98
N PHE A 276 -14.66 7.07 -2.97
CA PHE A 276 -14.94 7.87 -4.16
C PHE A 276 -13.97 9.04 -4.20
N TYR A 277 -13.33 9.26 -5.32
CA TYR A 277 -12.38 10.34 -5.44
C TYR A 277 -12.33 10.92 -6.84
N GLY A 278 -11.88 12.15 -6.91
CA GLY A 278 -11.72 12.80 -8.18
C GLY A 278 -10.84 14.02 -8.09
N SER A 279 -10.50 14.55 -9.27
CA SER A 279 -9.79 15.80 -9.40
C SER A 279 -10.21 16.56 -10.66
N TYR A 280 -10.02 17.88 -10.61
CA TYR A 280 -10.28 18.80 -11.70
C TYR A 280 -9.07 19.70 -11.95
N ILE A 281 -8.54 19.65 -13.17
CA ILE A 281 -7.41 20.48 -13.60
C ILE A 281 -7.95 21.89 -13.94
N ILE A 282 -7.68 22.83 -13.05
CA ILE A 282 -8.05 24.24 -13.21
C ILE A 282 -7.13 24.90 -14.24
N SER A 283 -5.82 24.62 -14.13
CA SER A 283 -4.80 25.13 -15.04
C SER A 283 -3.60 24.16 -15.11
N LYS A 284 -2.56 24.48 -15.90
CA LYS A 284 -1.34 23.65 -15.96
C LYS A 284 -0.63 23.50 -14.61
N LYS A 285 -0.89 24.38 -13.65
CA LYS A 285 -0.22 24.39 -12.33
C LYS A 285 -1.17 24.12 -11.17
N PHE A 286 -2.48 24.24 -11.36
CA PHE A 286 -3.46 24.11 -10.28
C PHE A 286 -4.46 22.99 -10.57
N GLU A 287 -4.64 22.12 -9.58
CA GLU A 287 -5.60 21.02 -9.62
C GLU A 287 -6.37 20.95 -8.28
N TYR A 288 -7.70 20.95 -8.37
CA TYR A 288 -8.58 20.68 -7.23
C TYR A 288 -8.79 19.16 -7.10
N PHE A 289 -8.84 18.65 -5.89
CA PHE A 289 -9.12 17.24 -5.62
C PHE A 289 -10.07 17.08 -4.44
N ALA A 290 -10.81 15.97 -4.47
CA ALA A 290 -11.67 15.54 -3.37
C ALA A 290 -11.71 14.02 -3.30
N ARG A 291 -11.88 13.50 -2.07
CA ARG A 291 -12.04 12.08 -1.78
C ARG A 291 -12.97 11.90 -0.59
N PHE A 292 -13.81 10.88 -0.67
CA PHE A 292 -14.67 10.39 0.40
C PHE A 292 -14.42 8.91 0.59
N ASP A 293 -14.19 8.49 1.83
CA ASP A 293 -14.05 7.09 2.22
C ASP A 293 -15.12 6.75 3.26
N GLN A 294 -15.62 5.51 3.23
CA GLN A 294 -16.39 4.95 4.33
C GLN A 294 -15.88 3.57 4.69
N LEU A 295 -15.45 3.40 5.94
CA LEU A 295 -15.06 2.14 6.53
C LEU A 295 -16.19 1.62 7.41
N MET A 296 -16.46 0.33 7.31
CA MET A 296 -17.49 -0.39 8.06
C MET A 296 -16.96 -1.77 8.46
N SER A 297 -17.51 -2.31 9.55
CA SER A 297 -17.24 -3.67 10.00
C SER A 297 -18.52 -4.43 10.33
N ASN A 298 -18.43 -5.75 10.40
CA ASN A 298 -19.55 -6.59 10.78
C ASN A 298 -19.73 -6.67 12.31
N LYS A 299 -20.86 -7.22 12.74
CA LYS A 299 -21.05 -7.69 14.12
C LYS A 299 -20.50 -9.09 14.26
N LYS A 300 -19.78 -9.35 15.35
CA LYS A 300 -19.45 -10.72 15.75
C LYS A 300 -20.72 -11.47 16.20
N PRO A 301 -20.74 -12.81 16.14
CA PRO A 301 -21.83 -13.57 16.74
C PRO A 301 -22.06 -13.14 18.19
N ASN A 302 -23.33 -12.95 18.56
CA ASN A 302 -23.77 -12.54 19.90
C ASN A 302 -23.27 -11.15 20.38
N ALA A 303 -22.68 -10.32 19.51
CA ALA A 303 -22.30 -8.97 19.86
C ALA A 303 -23.44 -7.98 19.59
N ASN A 304 -23.60 -6.99 20.46
CA ASN A 304 -24.58 -5.92 20.26
C ASN A 304 -24.07 -4.84 19.29
N GLN A 305 -22.75 -4.77 19.08
CA GLN A 305 -22.06 -3.72 18.35
C GLN A 305 -21.09 -4.31 17.32
N VAL A 306 -20.81 -3.55 16.26
CA VAL A 306 -19.77 -3.91 15.28
C VAL A 306 -18.40 -3.95 15.96
N TRP A 307 -17.54 -4.89 15.51
CA TRP A 307 -16.29 -5.15 16.24
C TRP A 307 -15.26 -4.00 16.14
N ASN A 308 -15.33 -3.19 15.09
CA ASN A 308 -14.38 -2.09 14.83
C ASN A 308 -15.02 -0.70 15.06
N PHE A 309 -16.05 -0.61 15.89
CA PHE A 309 -16.90 0.57 16.11
C PHE A 309 -16.14 1.87 16.35
N ASN A 310 -15.01 1.80 17.06
CA ASN A 310 -14.19 2.98 17.36
C ASN A 310 -13.37 3.50 16.18
N SER A 311 -13.18 2.68 15.15
CA SER A 311 -12.38 3.02 13.97
C SER A 311 -13.21 3.07 12.68
N ASP A 312 -14.43 2.53 12.70
CA ASP A 312 -15.38 2.67 11.60
C ASP A 312 -15.82 4.13 11.49
N GLY A 313 -16.12 4.56 10.26
CA GLY A 313 -16.56 5.93 10.04
C GLY A 313 -16.33 6.40 8.62
N LYS A 314 -16.47 7.72 8.45
CA LYS A 314 -16.38 8.42 7.16
C LYS A 314 -15.19 9.37 7.17
N ALA A 315 -14.41 9.38 6.09
CA ALA A 315 -13.33 10.34 5.91
C ALA A 315 -13.58 11.21 4.68
N ILE A 316 -13.21 12.48 4.79
CA ILE A 316 -13.28 13.46 3.72
C ILE A 316 -11.91 14.08 3.56
N ILE A 317 -11.42 14.13 2.32
CA ILE A 317 -10.18 14.81 1.94
C ILE A 317 -10.54 15.76 0.80
N SER A 318 -10.15 17.02 0.90
CA SER A 318 -10.37 17.98 -0.19
C SER A 318 -9.32 19.08 -0.15
N GLY A 319 -8.89 19.57 -1.30
CA GLY A 319 -7.88 20.62 -1.34
C GLY A 319 -7.50 21.06 -2.74
N LEU A 320 -6.52 21.95 -2.76
CA LEU A 320 -5.93 22.51 -3.96
C LEU A 320 -4.46 22.14 -4.01
N GLN A 321 -4.03 21.55 -5.13
CA GLN A 321 -2.62 21.29 -5.43
C GLN A 321 -2.08 22.39 -6.35
N TYR A 322 -0.86 22.83 -6.06
CA TYR A 322 -0.03 23.68 -6.89
C TYR A 322 1.24 22.95 -7.30
N SER A 323 1.44 22.77 -8.59
CA SER A 323 2.63 22.13 -9.17
C SER A 323 3.47 23.17 -9.92
N PRO A 324 4.43 23.84 -9.25
CA PRO A 324 5.26 24.88 -9.88
C PRO A 324 6.08 24.36 -11.05
N LEU A 325 6.60 23.14 -10.93
CA LEU A 325 7.38 22.42 -11.93
C LEU A 325 7.22 20.91 -11.77
N SER A 326 7.67 20.14 -12.75
CA SER A 326 7.64 18.68 -12.69
C SER A 326 8.44 18.18 -11.49
N GLY A 327 7.87 17.22 -10.75
CA GLY A 327 8.51 16.62 -9.58
C GLY A 327 8.27 17.36 -8.27
N ILE A 328 7.64 18.54 -8.25
CA ILE A 328 7.28 19.26 -7.02
C ILE A 328 5.77 19.51 -6.99
N ASN A 329 5.13 19.04 -5.93
CA ASN A 329 3.74 19.28 -5.64
C ASN A 329 3.60 19.90 -4.24
N LEU A 330 2.81 20.96 -4.13
CA LEU A 330 2.44 21.62 -2.89
C LEU A 330 0.91 21.56 -2.78
N SER A 331 0.36 21.48 -1.58
CA SER A 331 -1.09 21.45 -1.40
C SER A 331 -1.51 22.07 -0.08
N VAL A 332 -2.62 22.81 -0.12
CA VAL A 332 -3.43 23.12 1.06
C VAL A 332 -4.64 22.22 1.01
N ASN A 333 -4.87 21.45 2.08
CA ASN A 333 -5.95 20.49 2.10
C ASN A 333 -6.58 20.33 3.49
N TYR A 334 -7.84 19.97 3.48
CA TYR A 334 -8.61 19.57 4.65
C TYR A 334 -8.73 18.06 4.67
N GLN A 335 -8.53 17.44 5.85
CA GLN A 335 -8.80 16.04 6.10
C GLN A 335 -9.66 15.92 7.35
N GLY A 336 -10.87 15.39 7.19
CA GLY A 336 -11.82 15.15 8.27
C GLY A 336 -12.10 13.68 8.46
N PHE A 337 -12.44 13.28 9.69
CA PHE A 337 -12.94 11.95 9.99
C PHE A 337 -14.14 12.04 10.93
N ILE A 338 -15.22 11.36 10.56
CA ILE A 338 -16.48 11.25 11.30
C ILE A 338 -16.55 9.82 11.82
N PRO A 339 -16.21 9.56 13.11
CA PRO A 339 -16.31 8.24 13.70
C PRO A 339 -17.74 7.72 13.73
N GLU A 340 -17.94 6.41 13.61
CA GLU A 340 -19.21 5.76 13.87
C GLU A 340 -19.57 5.85 15.36
N ASN A 341 -18.57 5.77 16.23
CA ASN A 341 -18.75 6.00 17.67
C ASN A 341 -18.89 7.49 17.97
N SER A 342 -20.09 7.93 18.28
CA SER A 342 -20.43 9.32 18.62
C SER A 342 -19.72 9.86 19.89
N SER A 343 -19.14 8.98 20.72
CA SER A 343 -18.34 9.36 21.88
C SER A 343 -16.94 9.84 21.49
N ILE A 344 -16.50 9.61 20.26
CA ILE A 344 -15.22 10.07 19.73
C ILE A 344 -15.44 11.38 18.99
N ASN A 345 -14.62 12.39 19.29
CA ASN A 345 -14.72 13.68 18.62
C ASN A 345 -14.50 13.57 17.09
N LEU A 346 -15.27 14.35 16.34
CA LEU A 346 -15.00 14.61 14.92
C LEU A 346 -13.58 15.14 14.76
N GLN A 347 -12.82 14.55 13.84
CA GLN A 347 -11.45 14.96 13.58
C GLN A 347 -11.40 15.98 12.45
N HIS A 348 -10.63 17.04 12.63
CA HIS A 348 -10.48 18.12 11.67
C HIS A 348 -9.00 18.49 11.56
N HIS A 349 -8.43 18.33 10.37
CA HIS A 349 -7.06 18.67 10.07
C HIS A 349 -6.98 19.58 8.86
N ILE A 350 -6.22 20.63 8.95
CA ILE A 350 -5.84 21.51 7.84
C ILE A 350 -4.35 21.31 7.62
N LEU A 351 -3.99 20.82 6.43
CA LEU A 351 -2.62 20.46 6.12
C LEU A 351 -2.07 21.34 5.00
N PHE A 352 -0.83 21.80 5.20
CA PHE A 352 0.03 22.23 4.11
C PHE A 352 1.00 21.10 3.81
N SER A 353 0.83 20.48 2.65
CA SER A 353 1.56 19.27 2.27
C SER A 353 2.47 19.52 1.09
N PHE A 354 3.59 18.78 1.04
CA PHE A 354 4.49 18.82 -0.10
C PHE A 354 4.96 17.43 -0.52
N GLU A 355 5.25 17.30 -1.79
CA GLU A 355 5.97 16.19 -2.39
C GLU A 355 7.09 16.74 -3.26
N TYR A 356 8.26 16.10 -3.21
CA TYR A 356 9.21 16.19 -4.31
C TYR A 356 9.72 14.81 -4.70
N LYS A 357 9.96 14.63 -6.00
CA LYS A 357 10.48 13.39 -6.58
C LYS A 357 11.37 13.66 -7.78
N LEU A 358 12.40 12.85 -7.92
CA LEU A 358 13.28 12.78 -9.09
C LEU A 358 12.89 11.59 -9.95
#